data_3d74f8f58ac665f88410e62b500ca7e3
#
_entry.id   3d74f8f58ac665f88410e62b500ca7e3
#
_cell.length_a   1.000
_cell.length_b   1.000
_cell.length_c   1.000
_cell.angle_alpha   90.00
_cell.angle_beta   90.00
_cell.angle_gamma   90.00
#
_symmetry.space_group_name_H-M   'P 1'
#
loop_
_entity.id
_entity.type
_entity.pdbx_description
1 polymer ?
#
loop_
_entity_poly.entity_id
_entity_poly.type
_entity_poly.pdbx_seq_one_letter_code
_entity_poly.pdbx_strand_id
1 'polypeptide(L)'
;MVKSIEEYLDQLKAELKDSDAATVQDALADAEEHLRVALVVLKQDQPEASEEEALGQVIEQYGSPDEIASAYKDVERLTSPVLAREKQRSESPGVRFFAIYADP
;
A
#
# COMPACT_ATOMS: atom_id res chain seq x y z
N MET A 1 11.71 2.19 12.97
CA MET A 1 11.38 2.99 11.79
C MET A 1 11.75 2.24 10.53
N VAL A 2 10.92 2.34 9.52
CA VAL A 2 11.15 1.62 8.27
C VAL A 2 12.30 2.25 7.50
N LYS A 3 13.25 1.45 7.08
CA LYS A 3 14.42 1.94 6.37
C LYS A 3 14.48 1.49 4.92
N SER A 4 13.67 0.52 4.55
CA SER A 4 13.67 0.01 3.19
C SER A 4 12.26 -0.44 2.83
N ILE A 5 12.04 -0.58 1.52
CA ILE A 5 10.76 -1.08 1.05
C ILE A 5 10.54 -2.50 1.56
N GLU A 6 11.60 -3.30 1.58
CA GLU A 6 11.48 -4.66 2.08
C GLU A 6 11.03 -4.70 3.53
N GLU A 7 11.57 -3.82 4.32
CA GLU A 7 11.18 -3.75 5.72
C GLU A 7 9.72 -3.34 5.85
N TYR A 8 9.30 -2.39 5.03
CA TYR A 8 7.89 -1.98 5.01
C TYR A 8 6.99 -3.16 4.67
N LEU A 9 7.36 -3.92 3.65
CA LEU A 9 6.55 -5.05 3.24
C LEU A 9 6.51 -6.13 4.30
N ASP A 10 7.62 -6.35 5.00
CA ASP A 10 7.63 -7.31 6.09
C ASP A 10 6.67 -6.90 7.20
N GLN A 11 6.68 -5.62 7.54
CA GLN A 11 5.76 -5.14 8.57
C GLN A 11 4.32 -5.20 8.12
N LEU A 12 4.06 -4.87 6.86
CA LEU A 12 2.71 -4.95 6.33
C LEU A 12 2.22 -6.40 6.35
N LYS A 13 3.07 -7.32 5.97
CA LYS A 13 2.71 -8.73 5.99
C LYS A 13 2.39 -9.19 7.40
N ALA A 14 3.18 -8.75 8.37
CA ALA A 14 2.94 -9.11 9.77
C ALA A 14 1.60 -8.56 10.24
N GLU A 15 1.26 -7.35 9.84
CA GLU A 15 -0.01 -6.78 10.22
C GLU A 15 -1.20 -7.49 9.59
N LEU A 16 -0.98 -8.13 8.45
CA LEU A 16 -2.02 -8.82 7.72
C LEU A 16 -2.00 -10.33 7.95
N LYS A 17 -1.36 -10.79 9.00
CA LYS A 17 -1.15 -12.21 9.20
C LYS A 17 -2.45 -13.00 9.31
N ASP A 18 -3.51 -12.36 9.76
CA ASP A 18 -4.81 -13.03 9.90
C ASP A 18 -5.70 -12.83 8.70
N SER A 19 -5.22 -12.16 7.68
CA SER A 19 -6.02 -11.87 6.50
C SER A 19 -5.89 -12.99 5.49
N ASP A 20 -6.80 -12.98 4.53
CA ASP A 20 -6.79 -13.93 3.44
C ASP A 20 -5.51 -13.81 2.63
N ALA A 21 -5.01 -14.94 2.13
CA ALA A 21 -3.76 -14.94 1.38
C ALA A 21 -3.83 -14.03 0.16
N ALA A 22 -4.95 -14.01 -0.52
CA ALA A 22 -5.10 -13.14 -1.69
C ALA A 22 -5.04 -11.68 -1.28
N THR A 23 -5.64 -11.33 -0.15
CA THR A 23 -5.58 -9.97 0.36
C THR A 23 -4.15 -9.58 0.69
N VAL A 24 -3.42 -10.48 1.33
CA VAL A 24 -2.03 -10.21 1.67
C VAL A 24 -1.21 -9.97 0.42
N GLN A 25 -1.35 -10.81 -0.57
CA GLN A 25 -0.60 -10.66 -1.80
C GLN A 25 -0.94 -9.37 -2.54
N ASP A 26 -2.22 -9.04 -2.60
CA ASP A 26 -2.63 -7.80 -3.23
C ASP A 26 -2.05 -6.60 -2.51
N ALA A 27 -2.11 -6.61 -1.20
CA ALA A 27 -1.61 -5.49 -0.42
C ALA A 27 -0.11 -5.32 -0.59
N LEU A 28 0.63 -6.42 -0.58
CA LEU A 28 2.07 -6.36 -0.71
C LEU A 28 2.49 -5.90 -2.11
N ALA A 29 1.84 -6.43 -3.13
CA ALA A 29 2.18 -6.05 -4.50
C ALA A 29 1.87 -4.58 -4.75
N ASP A 30 0.71 -4.14 -4.28
CA ASP A 30 0.30 -2.75 -4.43
C ASP A 30 1.25 -1.82 -3.72
N ALA A 31 1.58 -2.15 -2.48
CA ALA A 31 2.48 -1.32 -1.69
C ALA A 31 3.87 -1.25 -2.33
N GLU A 32 4.37 -2.38 -2.79
CA GLU A 32 5.69 -2.42 -3.37
C GLU A 32 5.76 -1.54 -4.61
N GLU A 33 4.78 -1.68 -5.48
CA GLU A 33 4.79 -0.91 -6.71
C GLU A 33 4.67 0.58 -6.40
N HIS A 34 3.76 0.93 -5.53
CA HIS A 34 3.56 2.33 -5.19
C HIS A 34 4.80 2.95 -4.56
N LEU A 35 5.39 2.24 -3.61
CA LEU A 35 6.55 2.78 -2.92
C LEU A 35 7.74 2.93 -3.86
N ARG A 36 7.93 1.97 -4.76
CA ARG A 36 9.03 2.05 -5.70
C ARG A 36 8.89 3.25 -6.63
N VAL A 37 7.70 3.40 -7.20
CA VAL A 37 7.48 4.50 -8.13
C VAL A 37 7.59 5.84 -7.43
N ALA A 38 6.96 5.95 -6.27
CA ALA A 38 7.00 7.21 -5.53
C ALA A 38 8.41 7.55 -5.09
N LEU A 39 9.19 6.53 -4.73
CA LEU A 39 10.56 6.77 -4.32
C LEU A 39 11.40 7.29 -5.47
N VAL A 40 11.23 6.71 -6.65
CA VAL A 40 11.97 7.17 -7.82
C VAL A 40 11.63 8.62 -8.12
N VAL A 41 10.34 8.95 -8.11
CA VAL A 41 9.91 10.32 -8.39
C VAL A 41 10.47 11.28 -7.35
N LEU A 42 10.40 10.91 -6.10
CA LEU A 42 10.87 11.79 -5.03
C LEU A 42 12.37 12.02 -5.13
N LYS A 43 13.12 10.98 -5.46
CA LYS A 43 14.55 11.13 -5.56
C LYS A 43 14.96 11.95 -6.78
N GLN A 44 14.16 11.95 -7.81
CA GLN A 44 14.40 12.85 -8.93
C GLN A 44 14.18 14.31 -8.51
N ASP A 45 13.21 14.53 -7.66
CA ASP A 45 12.92 15.87 -7.16
C ASP A 45 13.89 16.29 -6.08
N GLN A 46 14.36 15.36 -5.28
CA GLN A 46 15.27 15.63 -4.17
C GLN A 46 16.46 14.68 -4.24
N PRO A 47 17.38 14.93 -5.20
CA PRO A 47 18.50 13.98 -5.39
C PRO A 47 19.41 13.88 -4.17
N GLU A 48 19.40 14.89 -3.31
CA GLU A 48 20.28 14.90 -2.16
C GLU A 48 19.72 14.11 -0.98
N ALA A 49 18.44 13.79 -1.02
CA ALA A 49 17.83 13.03 0.06
C ALA A 49 18.35 11.60 0.04
N SER A 50 18.64 11.07 1.23
CA SER A 50 18.99 9.66 1.31
C SER A 50 17.77 8.81 1.00
N GLU A 51 18.03 7.55 0.68
CA GLU A 51 16.91 6.66 0.41
C GLU A 51 16.00 6.53 1.61
N GLU A 52 16.59 6.50 2.79
CA GLU A 52 15.80 6.40 4.01
C GLU A 52 14.93 7.64 4.21
N GLU A 53 15.48 8.82 3.98
CA GLU A 53 14.71 10.04 4.11
C GLU A 53 13.59 10.11 3.08
N ALA A 54 13.92 9.77 1.84
CA ALA A 54 12.92 9.79 0.78
C ALA A 54 11.82 8.79 1.06
N LEU A 55 12.18 7.61 1.51
CA LEU A 55 11.20 6.60 1.83
C LEU A 55 10.29 7.05 2.97
N GLY A 56 10.86 7.73 3.96
CA GLY A 56 10.05 8.25 5.05
C GLY A 56 8.99 9.21 4.56
N GLN A 57 9.34 10.08 3.63
CA GLN A 57 8.37 11.02 3.07
C GLN A 57 7.29 10.30 2.27
N VAL A 58 7.70 9.29 1.50
CA VAL A 58 6.74 8.51 0.73
C VAL A 58 5.76 7.80 1.66
N ILE A 59 6.27 7.22 2.74
CA ILE A 59 5.41 6.51 3.68
C ILE A 59 4.45 7.45 4.38
N GLU A 60 4.88 8.66 4.66
CA GLU A 60 3.97 9.64 5.25
C GLU A 60 2.77 9.91 4.37
N GLN A 61 3.00 9.91 3.06
CA GLN A 61 1.91 10.18 2.12
C GLN A 61 1.07 8.94 1.85
N TYR A 62 1.72 7.78 1.75
CA TYR A 62 1.02 6.55 1.44
C TYR A 62 0.31 5.97 2.65
N GLY A 63 0.95 5.99 3.79
CA GLY A 63 0.44 5.41 5.02
C GLY A 63 1.42 4.41 5.58
N SER A 64 1.40 4.27 6.90
CA SER A 64 2.24 3.29 7.58
C SER A 64 1.71 1.89 7.34
N PRO A 65 2.51 0.86 7.59
CA PRO A 65 2.04 -0.51 7.38
C PRO A 65 0.76 -0.84 8.13
N ASP A 66 0.65 -0.38 9.37
CA ASP A 66 -0.55 -0.67 10.15
C ASP A 66 -1.76 0.08 9.61
N GLU A 67 -1.58 1.29 9.11
CA GLU A 67 -2.69 2.02 8.50
C GLU A 67 -3.19 1.35 7.24
N ILE A 68 -2.26 0.93 6.39
CA ILE A 68 -2.64 0.26 5.15
C ILE A 68 -3.28 -1.09 5.46
N ALA A 69 -2.72 -1.82 6.42
CA ALA A 69 -3.30 -3.09 6.82
C ALA A 69 -4.72 -2.91 7.35
N SER A 70 -4.92 -1.86 8.12
CA SER A 70 -6.24 -1.59 8.68
C SER A 70 -7.25 -1.34 7.57
N ALA A 71 -6.85 -0.61 6.54
CA ALA A 71 -7.75 -0.34 5.43
C ALA A 71 -8.14 -1.62 4.70
N TYR A 72 -7.19 -2.52 4.48
CA TYR A 72 -7.50 -3.79 3.83
C TYR A 72 -8.38 -4.66 4.70
N LYS A 73 -8.13 -4.67 6.01
CA LYS A 73 -8.96 -5.46 6.92
C LYS A 73 -10.39 -4.93 6.97
N ASP A 74 -10.54 -3.63 6.89
CA ASP A 74 -11.88 -3.04 6.89
C ASP A 74 -12.65 -3.48 5.65
N VAL A 75 -12.00 -3.49 4.50
CA VAL A 75 -12.66 -3.94 3.28
C VAL A 75 -13.05 -5.42 3.41
N GLU A 76 -12.16 -6.24 3.93
CA GLU A 76 -12.44 -7.64 4.12
C GLU A 76 -13.65 -7.84 5.03
N ARG A 77 -13.70 -7.09 6.11
CA ARG A 77 -14.75 -7.24 7.09
C ARG A 77 -16.10 -6.76 6.58
N LEU A 78 -16.09 -5.70 5.79
CA LEU A 78 -17.31 -5.06 5.34
C LEU A 78 -18.01 -5.83 4.22
N THR A 79 -17.30 -6.72 3.55
CA THR A 79 -17.88 -7.44 2.41
C THR A 79 -17.89 -8.93 2.70
N SER A 80 -19.06 -9.54 2.49
CA SER A 80 -19.14 -10.99 2.53
C SER A 80 -18.38 -11.54 1.32
N PRO A 81 -18.00 -12.82 1.35
CA PRO A 81 -17.25 -13.37 0.21
C PRO A 81 -17.95 -13.17 -1.13
N VAL A 82 -19.27 -13.28 -1.16
CA VAL A 82 -20.00 -13.09 -2.41
C VAL A 82 -19.99 -11.64 -2.84
N LEU A 83 -20.28 -10.75 -1.92
CA LEU A 83 -20.30 -9.33 -2.23
C LEU A 83 -18.91 -8.81 -2.54
N ALA A 84 -17.91 -9.36 -1.87
CA ALA A 84 -16.55 -8.92 -2.09
C ALA A 84 -16.13 -9.13 -3.54
N ARG A 85 -16.54 -10.27 -4.12
CA ARG A 85 -16.17 -10.56 -5.47
C ARG A 85 -16.72 -9.55 -6.45
N GLU A 86 -17.98 -9.20 -6.29
CA GLU A 86 -18.62 -8.25 -7.17
C GLU A 86 -18.06 -6.87 -7.01
N LYS A 87 -17.89 -6.45 -5.78
CA LYS A 87 -17.40 -5.12 -5.53
C LYS A 87 -15.96 -4.93 -5.98
N GLN A 88 -15.17 -5.95 -5.83
CA GLN A 88 -13.78 -5.85 -6.25
C GLN A 88 -13.67 -5.68 -7.75
N ARG A 89 -14.60 -6.27 -8.50
CA ARG A 89 -14.55 -6.13 -9.93
C ARG A 89 -14.89 -4.72 -10.37
N SER A 90 -15.83 -4.09 -9.72
CA SER A 90 -16.30 -2.79 -10.16
C SER A 90 -15.64 -1.64 -9.44
N GLU A 91 -15.21 -1.84 -8.19
CA GLU A 91 -14.72 -0.74 -7.38
C GLU A 91 -13.63 -1.18 -6.45
N SER A 92 -12.65 -1.83 -6.98
CA SER A 92 -11.53 -2.25 -6.17
C SER A 92 -10.92 -1.03 -5.47
N PRO A 93 -10.61 -1.16 -4.18
CA PRO A 93 -9.97 -0.04 -3.47
C PRO A 93 -8.68 0.41 -4.11
N GLY A 94 -7.92 -0.54 -4.66
CA GLY A 94 -6.70 -0.20 -5.35
C GLY A 94 -6.95 0.69 -6.55
N VAL A 95 -8.01 0.38 -7.29
CA VAL A 95 -8.36 1.20 -8.42
C VAL A 95 -8.69 2.61 -7.98
N ARG A 96 -9.39 2.72 -6.90
CA ARG A 96 -9.76 4.03 -6.39
C ARG A 96 -8.55 4.85 -5.99
N PHE A 97 -7.61 4.20 -5.34
CA PHE A 97 -6.37 4.88 -4.97
C PHE A 97 -5.63 5.35 -6.20
N PHE A 98 -5.54 4.49 -7.19
CA PHE A 98 -4.83 4.84 -8.41
C PHE A 98 -5.51 6.00 -9.12
N ALA A 99 -6.82 6.02 -9.11
CA ALA A 99 -7.54 7.12 -9.74
C ALA A 99 -7.19 8.45 -9.08
N ILE A 100 -7.07 8.43 -7.76
CA ILE A 100 -6.71 9.63 -7.04
C ILE A 100 -5.33 10.11 -7.43
N TYR A 101 -4.39 9.18 -7.54
CA TYR A 101 -3.03 9.54 -7.89
C TYR A 101 -2.88 9.88 -9.37
N ALA A 102 -3.60 9.16 -10.21
CA ALA A 102 -3.47 9.37 -11.64
C ALA A 102 -4.15 10.64 -12.09
N ASP A 103 -4.98 11.20 -11.27
CA ASP A 103 -5.78 12.37 -11.63
C ASP A 103 -5.33 13.56 -10.80
N PRO A 104 -4.20 14.11 -11.08
CA PRO A 104 -3.65 15.23 -10.32
C PRO A 104 -4.41 16.52 -10.51
#